data_499a9b84e13685dc102b63308c69bab5
#
_entry.id   499a9b84e13685dc102b63308c69bab5
#
_cell.length_a   1.000
_cell.length_b   1.000
_cell.length_c   1.000
_cell.angle_alpha   90.00
_cell.angle_beta   90.00
_cell.angle_gamma   90.00
#
_symmetry.space_group_name_H-M   'P 1'
#
loop_
_entity.id
_entity.type
_entity.pdbx_description
1 polymer ?
#
loop_
_entity_poly.entity_id
_entity_poly.type
_entity_poly.pdbx_seq_one_letter_code
_entity_poly.pdbx_strand_id
1 'polypeptide(L)'
;MMLRKFLLVVITAQETWAGEEDCLDAMLESGLEKLHIRKRAGGAEVLLKRLSGRWGSRLVVHGEGAVALAREYGVPQVHGHWHEPGVPGTQGIAFSASMHSWEEVRAVPAGRLEYVFLSPLFDSISKPGYLAGEGLLRRPEGAAPCGLVGLGGINKETIGQVIAHGWDGAAVLGAIWERPAEAVERFVALKKMIESYEG
;
A
#
# COMPACT_ATOMS: atom_id res chain seq x y z
N MET A 1 18.75 14.94 10.75
CA MET A 1 17.39 14.46 10.42
C MET A 1 17.58 13.23 9.55
N MET A 2 17.36 12.02 10.07
CA MET A 2 17.43 10.82 9.23
C MET A 2 16.34 10.95 8.16
N LEU A 3 16.73 10.92 6.89
CA LEU A 3 15.79 10.82 5.77
C LEU A 3 14.98 9.54 5.99
N ARG A 4 13.69 9.68 6.14
CA ARG A 4 12.79 8.52 6.27
C ARG A 4 12.85 7.79 4.93
N LYS A 5 13.24 6.52 4.93
CA LYS A 5 13.27 5.70 3.72
C LYS A 5 11.91 5.70 3.05
N PHE A 6 11.89 5.88 1.73
CA PHE A 6 10.66 5.88 0.93
C PHE A 6 9.99 4.50 0.98
N LEU A 7 8.73 4.44 1.37
CA LEU A 7 7.97 3.21 1.54
C LEU A 7 7.37 2.72 0.20
N LEU A 8 7.86 1.61 -0.33
CA LEU A 8 7.20 0.94 -1.46
C LEU A 8 6.23 -0.13 -0.96
N VAL A 9 4.96 0.05 -1.30
CA VAL A 9 3.86 -0.85 -0.95
C VAL A 9 3.39 -1.59 -2.20
N VAL A 10 3.22 -2.90 -2.12
CA VAL A 10 2.53 -3.70 -3.15
C VAL A 10 1.16 -4.10 -2.60
N ILE A 11 0.10 -3.87 -3.41
CA ILE A 11 -1.25 -4.35 -3.13
C ILE A 11 -1.47 -5.59 -3.99
N THR A 12 -1.99 -6.70 -3.43
CA THR A 12 -2.26 -7.92 -4.20
C THR A 12 -3.34 -7.70 -5.26
N ALA A 13 -3.31 -8.46 -6.34
CA ALA A 13 -4.47 -8.61 -7.22
C ALA A 13 -5.67 -9.13 -6.42
N GLN A 14 -6.90 -8.74 -6.81
CA GLN A 14 -8.11 -9.19 -6.11
C GLN A 14 -8.42 -10.66 -6.34
N GLU A 15 -8.12 -11.14 -7.55
CA GLU A 15 -8.29 -12.54 -7.92
C GLU A 15 -7.06 -13.36 -7.50
N THR A 16 -7.28 -14.59 -7.09
CA THR A 16 -6.21 -15.55 -6.78
C THR A 16 -5.78 -16.25 -8.07
N TRP A 17 -4.50 -16.50 -8.23
CA TRP A 17 -3.94 -17.19 -9.38
C TRP A 17 -2.86 -18.19 -8.94
N ALA A 18 -2.59 -19.19 -9.78
CA ALA A 18 -1.62 -20.25 -9.48
C ALA A 18 -0.19 -19.69 -9.42
N GLY A 19 0.53 -19.92 -8.31
CA GLY A 19 1.88 -19.42 -8.07
C GLY A 19 1.95 -18.03 -7.44
N GLU A 20 0.82 -17.44 -7.08
CA GLU A 20 0.79 -16.12 -6.41
C GLU A 20 1.57 -16.12 -5.10
N GLU A 21 1.43 -17.16 -4.30
CA GLU A 21 2.10 -17.28 -3.00
C GLU A 21 3.62 -17.24 -3.13
N ASP A 22 4.16 -17.99 -4.08
CA ASP A 22 5.61 -18.04 -4.34
C ASP A 22 6.11 -16.71 -4.92
N CYS A 23 5.32 -16.07 -5.77
CA CYS A 23 5.63 -14.74 -6.30
C CYS A 23 5.68 -13.69 -5.19
N LEU A 24 4.72 -13.69 -4.27
CA LEU A 24 4.69 -12.76 -3.13
C LEU A 24 5.82 -13.04 -2.14
N ASP A 25 6.14 -14.30 -1.86
CA ASP A 25 7.27 -14.69 -1.02
C ASP A 25 8.59 -14.17 -1.63
N ALA A 26 8.80 -14.35 -2.93
CA ALA A 26 9.97 -13.84 -3.65
C ALA A 26 10.09 -12.31 -3.60
N MET A 27 8.97 -11.56 -3.69
CA MET A 27 9.00 -10.10 -3.52
C MET A 27 9.41 -9.70 -2.09
N LEU A 28 8.87 -10.41 -1.08
CA LEU A 28 9.21 -10.18 0.33
C LEU A 28 10.68 -10.50 0.62
N GLU A 29 11.22 -11.58 0.04
CA GLU A 29 12.66 -11.89 0.07
C GLU A 29 13.51 -10.82 -0.61
N SER A 30 13.02 -10.26 -1.73
CA SER A 30 13.67 -9.16 -2.46
C SER A 30 13.55 -7.80 -1.75
N GLY A 31 12.97 -7.78 -0.54
CA GLY A 31 12.93 -6.61 0.33
C GLY A 31 11.67 -5.75 0.20
N LEU A 32 10.53 -6.33 -0.20
CA LEU A 32 9.24 -5.66 -0.07
C LEU A 32 8.95 -5.39 1.42
N GLU A 33 8.69 -4.12 1.76
CA GLU A 33 8.52 -3.70 3.15
C GLU A 33 7.08 -3.80 3.64
N LYS A 34 6.10 -3.57 2.75
CA LYS A 34 4.67 -3.71 3.06
C LYS A 34 3.93 -4.37 1.91
N LEU A 35 3.26 -5.47 2.21
CA LEU A 35 2.36 -6.20 1.32
C LEU A 35 0.93 -6.05 1.82
N HIS A 36 0.08 -5.39 1.05
CA HIS A 36 -1.33 -5.23 1.34
C HIS A 36 -2.13 -6.38 0.71
N ILE A 37 -2.64 -7.27 1.54
CA ILE A 37 -3.45 -8.41 1.12
C ILE A 37 -4.90 -7.94 0.95
N ARG A 38 -5.26 -7.66 -0.31
CA ARG A 38 -6.61 -7.26 -0.72
C ARG A 38 -7.19 -8.32 -1.64
N LYS A 39 -7.99 -9.22 -1.08
CA LYS A 39 -8.61 -10.33 -1.80
C LYS A 39 -10.13 -10.28 -1.72
N ARG A 40 -10.79 -10.91 -2.69
CA ARG A 40 -12.19 -11.27 -2.57
C ARG A 40 -12.34 -12.44 -1.57
N ALA A 41 -13.57 -12.76 -1.19
CA ALA A 41 -13.91 -13.69 -0.12
C ALA A 41 -13.01 -14.95 -0.06
N GLY A 42 -12.44 -15.24 1.10
CA GLY A 42 -11.61 -16.41 1.38
C GLY A 42 -10.16 -16.38 0.88
N GLY A 43 -9.83 -15.54 -0.12
CA GLY A 43 -8.48 -15.52 -0.70
C GLY A 43 -7.40 -14.96 0.23
N ALA A 44 -7.77 -14.12 1.19
CA ALA A 44 -6.82 -13.55 2.15
C ALA A 44 -6.26 -14.61 3.11
N GLU A 45 -7.10 -15.53 3.59
CA GLU A 45 -6.70 -16.60 4.53
C GLU A 45 -5.62 -17.50 3.93
N VAL A 46 -5.73 -17.85 2.64
CA VAL A 46 -4.75 -18.68 1.95
C VAL A 46 -3.37 -18.03 2.01
N LEU A 47 -3.28 -16.74 1.65
CA LEU A 47 -2.04 -15.99 1.68
C LEU A 47 -1.51 -15.81 3.10
N LEU A 48 -2.39 -15.51 4.06
CA LEU A 48 -2.00 -15.33 5.47
C LEU A 48 -1.44 -16.61 6.05
N LYS A 49 -2.07 -17.75 5.80
CA LYS A 49 -1.60 -19.06 6.26
C LYS A 49 -0.19 -19.38 5.74
N ARG A 50 0.12 -18.99 4.50
CA ARG A 50 1.42 -19.23 3.87
C ARG A 50 2.49 -18.24 4.32
N LEU A 51 2.15 -16.96 4.44
CA LEU A 51 3.14 -15.88 4.55
C LEU A 51 3.32 -15.33 5.98
N SER A 52 2.31 -15.42 6.86
CA SER A 52 2.33 -14.71 8.14
C SER A 52 3.42 -15.18 9.09
N GLY A 53 3.72 -16.47 9.11
CA GLY A 53 4.75 -17.04 10.00
C GLY A 53 6.15 -16.45 9.77
N ARG A 54 6.48 -16.09 8.52
CA ARG A 54 7.78 -15.50 8.15
C ARG A 54 7.72 -13.98 8.01
N TRP A 55 6.61 -13.45 7.48
CA TRP A 55 6.51 -12.07 7.03
C TRP A 55 5.42 -11.26 7.73
N GLY A 56 4.81 -11.79 8.79
CA GLY A 56 3.65 -11.19 9.45
C GLY A 56 3.78 -9.68 9.71
N SER A 57 4.96 -9.20 10.13
CA SER A 57 5.22 -7.77 10.38
C SER A 57 5.17 -6.87 9.14
N ARG A 58 5.26 -7.47 7.94
CA ARG A 58 5.18 -6.74 6.67
C ARG A 58 3.82 -6.84 6.00
N LEU A 59 2.90 -7.66 6.53
CA LEU A 59 1.58 -7.84 5.96
C LEU A 59 0.59 -6.81 6.49
N VAL A 60 -0.38 -6.45 5.65
CA VAL A 60 -1.51 -5.59 5.99
C VAL A 60 -2.76 -6.23 5.40
N VAL A 61 -3.79 -6.43 6.21
CA VAL A 61 -5.02 -7.10 5.78
C VAL A 61 -6.09 -6.07 5.45
N HIS A 62 -6.80 -6.27 4.32
CA HIS A 62 -7.89 -5.42 3.87
C HIS A 62 -9.25 -6.09 4.04
N GLY A 63 -10.30 -5.26 4.17
CA GLY A 63 -11.69 -5.64 3.99
C GLY A 63 -12.40 -6.02 5.27
N GLU A 64 -13.63 -6.48 5.09
CA GLU A 64 -14.49 -6.96 6.17
C GLU A 64 -13.82 -8.16 6.88
N GLY A 65 -13.87 -8.17 8.21
CA GLY A 65 -13.19 -9.21 9.01
C GLY A 65 -11.67 -9.05 9.11
N ALA A 66 -11.05 -8.03 8.51
CA ALA A 66 -9.59 -7.84 8.52
C ALA A 66 -8.98 -7.87 9.93
N VAL A 67 -9.66 -7.28 10.92
CA VAL A 67 -9.19 -7.27 12.33
C VAL A 67 -9.18 -8.68 12.92
N ALA A 68 -10.19 -9.51 12.62
CA ALA A 68 -10.24 -10.89 13.09
C ALA A 68 -9.11 -11.72 12.47
N LEU A 69 -8.93 -11.63 11.16
CA LEU A 69 -7.84 -12.28 10.43
C LEU A 69 -6.46 -11.80 10.92
N ALA A 70 -6.29 -10.50 11.10
CA ALA A 70 -5.02 -9.95 11.60
C ALA A 70 -4.66 -10.52 12.98
N ARG A 71 -5.63 -10.67 13.88
CA ARG A 71 -5.43 -11.30 15.20
C ARG A 71 -5.11 -12.79 15.09
N GLU A 72 -5.85 -13.51 14.28
CA GLU A 72 -5.67 -14.95 14.09
C GLU A 72 -4.28 -15.29 13.56
N TYR A 73 -3.80 -14.50 12.58
CA TYR A 73 -2.51 -14.76 11.93
C TYR A 73 -1.35 -13.90 12.47
N GLY A 74 -1.56 -13.13 13.54
CA GLY A 74 -0.50 -12.31 14.15
C GLY A 74 -0.02 -11.16 13.27
N VAL A 75 -0.88 -10.62 12.38
CA VAL A 75 -0.56 -9.49 11.52
C VAL A 75 -0.80 -8.18 12.28
N PRO A 76 0.19 -7.27 12.36
CA PRO A 76 0.10 -6.09 13.21
C PRO A 76 -0.67 -4.93 12.59
N GLN A 77 -1.16 -5.03 11.34
CA GLN A 77 -1.76 -3.92 10.64
C GLN A 77 -2.94 -4.32 9.77
N VAL A 78 -3.95 -3.45 9.73
CA VAL A 78 -5.11 -3.55 8.83
C VAL A 78 -5.30 -2.27 8.04
N HIS A 79 -6.02 -2.38 6.91
CA HIS A 79 -6.37 -1.26 6.05
C HIS A 79 -7.87 -1.25 5.77
N GLY A 80 -8.51 -0.09 5.88
CA GLY A 80 -9.94 0.05 5.64
C GLY A 80 -10.36 1.49 5.33
N HIS A 81 -11.65 1.77 5.48
CA HIS A 81 -12.20 3.11 5.34
C HIS A 81 -12.12 3.86 6.67
N TRP A 82 -11.70 5.12 6.62
CA TRP A 82 -11.53 5.95 7.81
C TRP A 82 -12.80 6.17 8.63
N HIS A 83 -13.95 6.25 7.97
CA HIS A 83 -15.24 6.54 8.58
C HIS A 83 -16.05 5.29 8.99
N GLU A 84 -15.48 4.09 8.92
CA GLU A 84 -16.20 2.91 9.40
C GLU A 84 -16.40 2.99 10.92
N PRO A 85 -17.68 3.01 11.40
CA PRO A 85 -17.94 2.88 12.82
C PRO A 85 -17.50 1.48 13.26
N GLY A 86 -16.52 1.41 14.16
CA GLY A 86 -16.07 0.13 14.69
C GLY A 86 -14.59 -0.18 14.52
N VAL A 87 -13.79 0.75 14.03
CA VAL A 87 -12.32 0.71 14.19
C VAL A 87 -11.87 0.90 15.68
N PRO A 88 -12.78 1.11 16.67
CA PRO A 88 -12.46 0.93 18.08
C PRO A 88 -12.31 -0.57 18.35
N GLY A 89 -11.17 -0.97 18.80
CA GLY A 89 -10.88 -2.37 19.14
C GLY A 89 -9.71 -2.97 18.41
N THR A 90 -8.98 -2.16 17.65
CA THR A 90 -7.68 -2.52 17.09
C THR A 90 -6.57 -2.52 18.14
N GLN A 91 -6.88 -2.67 19.45
CA GLN A 91 -5.88 -2.64 20.50
C GLN A 91 -4.66 -3.48 20.11
N GLY A 92 -3.53 -2.80 19.84
CA GLY A 92 -2.31 -3.42 19.38
C GLY A 92 -2.21 -3.67 17.85
N ILE A 93 -3.23 -3.30 17.04
CA ILE A 93 -3.20 -3.40 15.58
C ILE A 93 -3.16 -2.00 14.99
N ALA A 94 -2.14 -1.70 14.18
CA ALA A 94 -2.02 -0.44 13.46
C ALA A 94 -3.08 -0.33 12.35
N PHE A 95 -3.49 0.89 12.03
CA PHE A 95 -4.51 1.14 11.01
C PHE A 95 -3.99 2.10 9.94
N SER A 96 -4.29 1.79 8.69
CA SER A 96 -4.12 2.66 7.53
C SER A 96 -5.44 2.78 6.76
N ALA A 97 -5.63 3.86 6.00
CA ALA A 97 -6.87 4.11 5.30
C ALA A 97 -6.66 4.69 3.90
N SER A 98 -7.66 4.53 3.03
CA SER A 98 -7.72 5.20 1.73
C SER A 98 -8.45 6.52 1.83
N MET A 99 -7.90 7.55 1.17
CA MET A 99 -8.42 8.91 1.07
C MET A 99 -8.43 9.35 -0.39
N HIS A 100 -9.31 10.30 -0.72
CA HIS A 100 -9.47 10.80 -2.08
C HIS A 100 -9.29 12.32 -2.21
N SER A 101 -9.07 13.00 -1.08
CA SER A 101 -8.83 14.45 -1.05
C SER A 101 -7.88 14.84 0.08
N TRP A 102 -7.25 16.01 -0.07
CA TRP A 102 -6.45 16.62 1.00
C TRP A 102 -7.30 17.05 2.21
N GLU A 103 -8.58 17.29 2.00
CA GLU A 103 -9.52 17.61 3.07
C GLU A 103 -9.71 16.41 3.99
N GLU A 104 -9.94 15.22 3.42
CA GLU A 104 -10.01 13.97 4.18
C GLU A 104 -8.73 13.72 4.97
N VAL A 105 -7.55 13.92 4.35
CA VAL A 105 -6.26 13.75 5.04
C VAL A 105 -6.14 14.69 6.23
N ARG A 106 -6.51 15.98 6.07
CA ARG A 106 -6.44 16.97 7.16
C ARG A 106 -7.42 16.68 8.31
N ALA A 107 -8.51 15.97 8.04
CA ALA A 107 -9.48 15.58 9.05
C ALA A 107 -9.02 14.43 9.95
N VAL A 108 -7.92 13.75 9.60
CA VAL A 108 -7.35 12.65 10.42
C VAL A 108 -6.69 13.22 11.68
N PRO A 109 -7.10 12.80 12.88
CA PRO A 109 -6.38 13.17 14.10
C PRO A 109 -4.96 12.62 14.12
N ALA A 110 -3.99 13.41 14.56
CA ALA A 110 -2.58 13.00 14.63
C ALA A 110 -2.39 11.72 15.45
N GLY A 111 -1.56 10.81 14.92
CA GLY A 111 -1.25 9.52 15.56
C GLY A 111 -2.36 8.47 15.48
N ARG A 112 -3.46 8.75 14.76
CA ARG A 112 -4.56 7.81 14.62
C ARG A 112 -4.34 6.77 13.54
N LEU A 113 -3.64 7.14 12.47
CA LEU A 113 -3.27 6.27 11.37
C LEU A 113 -1.76 6.19 11.24
N GLU A 114 -1.24 5.06 10.81
CA GLU A 114 0.17 4.91 10.48
C GLU A 114 0.49 5.66 9.18
N TYR A 115 -0.34 5.46 8.17
CA TYR A 115 -0.32 6.21 6.90
C TYR A 115 -1.70 6.17 6.23
N VAL A 116 -1.86 7.01 5.21
CA VAL A 116 -3.00 6.98 4.31
C VAL A 116 -2.56 6.72 2.88
N PHE A 117 -3.40 6.04 2.10
CA PHE A 117 -3.32 6.07 0.65
C PHE A 117 -4.11 7.26 0.14
N LEU A 118 -3.49 8.15 -0.60
CA LEU A 118 -4.19 9.22 -1.31
C LEU A 118 -4.20 8.91 -2.81
N SER A 119 -5.39 8.85 -3.39
CA SER A 119 -5.59 8.37 -4.76
C SER A 119 -6.77 9.03 -5.47
N PRO A 120 -6.73 9.07 -6.82
CA PRO A 120 -5.62 8.68 -7.69
C PRO A 120 -4.63 9.82 -7.94
N LEU A 121 -3.30 9.57 -7.90
CA LEU A 121 -2.29 10.59 -8.19
C LEU A 121 -2.10 10.82 -9.69
N PHE A 122 -2.20 9.76 -10.48
CA PHE A 122 -2.07 9.79 -11.94
C PHE A 122 -3.24 9.04 -12.59
N ASP A 123 -3.47 9.31 -13.86
CA ASP A 123 -4.47 8.59 -14.64
C ASP A 123 -4.20 7.09 -14.64
N SER A 124 -5.25 6.31 -14.53
CA SER A 124 -5.12 4.87 -14.51
C SER A 124 -4.97 4.31 -15.91
N ILE A 125 -3.84 3.65 -16.21
CA ILE A 125 -3.64 2.92 -17.45
C ILE A 125 -4.58 1.70 -17.52
N SER A 126 -4.86 1.07 -16.38
CA SER A 126 -5.67 -0.16 -16.30
C SER A 126 -7.18 0.07 -16.12
N LYS A 127 -7.61 1.31 -15.89
CA LYS A 127 -9.03 1.69 -15.76
C LYS A 127 -9.31 2.96 -16.55
N PRO A 128 -9.64 2.87 -17.85
CA PRO A 128 -10.00 4.03 -18.65
C PRO A 128 -11.11 4.84 -17.99
N GLY A 129 -10.91 6.17 -17.88
CA GLY A 129 -11.87 7.07 -17.23
C GLY A 129 -11.63 7.30 -15.73
N TYR A 130 -10.67 6.64 -15.11
CA TYR A 130 -10.23 6.96 -13.74
C TYR A 130 -9.09 7.99 -13.83
N LEU A 131 -9.48 9.25 -13.82
CA LEU A 131 -8.56 10.39 -13.99
C LEU A 131 -7.87 10.75 -12.69
N ALA A 132 -6.66 11.30 -12.81
CA ALA A 132 -5.92 11.88 -11.70
C ALA A 132 -6.76 12.90 -10.95
N GLY A 133 -6.71 12.88 -9.64
CA GLY A 133 -7.30 13.95 -8.83
C GLY A 133 -6.55 15.25 -9.05
N GLU A 134 -7.24 16.30 -9.52
CA GLU A 134 -6.61 17.59 -9.81
C GLU A 134 -5.88 18.11 -8.57
N GLY A 135 -4.58 18.34 -8.69
CA GLY A 135 -3.74 18.87 -7.60
C GLY A 135 -3.36 17.88 -6.48
N LEU A 136 -3.77 16.61 -6.53
CA LEU A 136 -3.44 15.64 -5.48
C LEU A 136 -1.93 15.36 -5.38
N LEU A 137 -1.21 15.34 -6.49
CA LEU A 137 0.22 15.05 -6.50
C LEU A 137 1.02 16.09 -5.70
N ARG A 138 0.60 17.36 -5.74
CA ARG A 138 1.28 18.44 -5.04
C ARG A 138 0.90 18.42 -3.56
N ARG A 139 1.83 17.96 -2.74
CA ARG A 139 1.67 17.97 -1.29
C ARG A 139 1.53 19.42 -0.77
N PRO A 140 0.47 19.76 0.01
CA PRO A 140 0.36 21.06 0.64
C PRO A 140 1.46 21.26 1.69
N GLU A 141 1.77 22.53 1.96
CA GLU A 141 2.71 22.89 3.03
C GLU A 141 2.18 22.49 4.41
N GLY A 142 3.09 22.11 5.30
CA GLY A 142 2.77 21.73 6.67
C GLY A 142 2.98 20.24 6.95
N ALA A 143 2.87 19.89 8.23
CA ALA A 143 2.99 18.51 8.68
C ALA A 143 1.71 17.73 8.39
N ALA A 144 1.84 16.54 7.82
CA ALA A 144 0.73 15.62 7.70
C ALA A 144 0.48 14.90 9.04
N PRO A 145 -0.77 14.54 9.36
CA PRO A 145 -1.12 13.86 10.60
C PRO A 145 -0.56 12.42 10.68
N CYS A 146 -0.17 11.85 9.55
CA CYS A 146 0.35 10.48 9.39
C CYS A 146 1.23 10.39 8.14
N GLY A 147 1.78 9.22 7.83
CA GLY A 147 2.49 8.97 6.58
C GLY A 147 1.60 9.15 5.35
N LEU A 148 2.16 9.71 4.28
CA LEU A 148 1.46 9.92 3.00
C LEU A 148 2.00 8.96 1.95
N VAL A 149 1.18 8.02 1.50
CA VAL A 149 1.50 7.04 0.48
C VAL A 149 0.63 7.31 -0.75
N GLY A 150 1.25 7.63 -1.86
CA GLY A 150 0.55 7.85 -3.13
C GLY A 150 0.02 6.55 -3.73
N LEU A 151 -1.17 6.59 -4.35
CA LEU A 151 -1.73 5.45 -5.06
C LEU A 151 -2.41 5.93 -6.36
N GLY A 152 -2.44 5.07 -7.37
CA GLY A 152 -3.10 5.33 -8.66
C GLY A 152 -2.13 5.81 -9.74
N GLY A 153 -2.01 5.05 -10.82
CA GLY A 153 -1.16 5.34 -11.98
C GLY A 153 0.34 5.38 -11.71
N ILE A 154 0.79 4.89 -10.56
CA ILE A 154 2.21 4.88 -10.19
C ILE A 154 2.91 3.68 -10.82
N ASN A 155 3.99 3.96 -11.53
CA ASN A 155 4.84 3.02 -12.23
C ASN A 155 6.27 3.59 -12.36
N LYS A 156 7.13 2.97 -13.15
CA LYS A 156 8.53 3.43 -13.34
C LYS A 156 8.66 4.82 -13.99
N GLU A 157 7.67 5.25 -14.77
CA GLU A 157 7.64 6.55 -15.44
C GLU A 157 7.20 7.68 -14.50
N THR A 158 6.37 7.37 -13.49
CA THR A 158 5.74 8.37 -12.61
C THR A 158 6.31 8.40 -11.19
N ILE A 159 6.99 7.33 -10.74
CA ILE A 159 7.50 7.22 -9.36
C ILE A 159 8.45 8.36 -8.98
N GLY A 160 9.28 8.82 -9.91
CA GLY A 160 10.19 9.95 -9.68
C GLY A 160 9.47 11.24 -9.33
N GLN A 161 8.28 11.46 -9.89
CA GLN A 161 7.46 12.64 -9.54
C GLN A 161 6.90 12.53 -8.11
N VAL A 162 6.50 11.32 -7.69
CA VAL A 162 6.02 11.08 -6.31
C VAL A 162 7.13 11.42 -5.31
N ILE A 163 8.35 10.93 -5.56
CA ILE A 163 9.52 11.21 -4.71
C ILE A 163 9.84 12.70 -4.70
N ALA A 164 9.88 13.35 -5.86
CA ALA A 164 10.19 14.77 -5.99
C ALA A 164 9.18 15.70 -5.27
N HIS A 165 7.93 15.27 -5.13
CA HIS A 165 6.91 15.99 -4.37
C HIS A 165 6.89 15.68 -2.86
N GLY A 166 7.90 14.96 -2.36
CA GLY A 166 8.10 14.73 -0.92
C GLY A 166 7.09 13.78 -0.28
N TRP A 167 6.58 12.81 -1.03
CA TRP A 167 5.74 11.75 -0.48
C TRP A 167 6.56 10.78 0.38
N ASP A 168 5.92 10.21 1.40
CA ASP A 168 6.56 9.25 2.30
C ASP A 168 6.63 7.84 1.68
N GLY A 169 5.86 7.59 0.61
CA GLY A 169 5.84 6.31 -0.09
C GLY A 169 4.91 6.26 -1.29
N ALA A 170 4.89 5.10 -1.94
CA ALA A 170 4.01 4.79 -3.06
C ALA A 170 3.44 3.37 -2.94
N ALA A 171 2.16 3.23 -3.27
CA ALA A 171 1.50 1.94 -3.40
C ALA A 171 1.25 1.62 -4.87
N VAL A 172 1.58 0.40 -5.27
CA VAL A 172 1.47 -0.07 -6.65
C VAL A 172 0.58 -1.31 -6.74
N LEU A 173 -0.20 -1.38 -7.80
CA LEU A 173 -1.09 -2.51 -8.13
C LEU A 173 -0.91 -2.87 -9.61
N GLY A 174 -1.45 -2.08 -10.53
CA GLY A 174 -1.38 -2.33 -11.97
C GLY A 174 0.05 -2.45 -12.50
N ALA A 175 0.96 -1.60 -12.03
CA ALA A 175 2.37 -1.64 -12.40
C ALA A 175 3.05 -3.01 -12.15
N ILE A 176 2.55 -3.79 -11.20
CA ILE A 176 3.05 -5.12 -10.88
C ILE A 176 2.27 -6.21 -11.63
N TRP A 177 0.92 -6.16 -11.56
CA TRP A 177 0.06 -7.27 -11.95
C TRP A 177 -0.42 -7.23 -13.40
N GLU A 178 -0.10 -6.20 -14.18
CA GLU A 178 -0.38 -6.17 -15.62
C GLU A 178 0.22 -7.38 -16.35
N ARG A 179 1.37 -7.87 -15.86
CA ARG A 179 2.05 -9.07 -16.34
C ARG A 179 2.50 -9.92 -15.15
N PRO A 180 1.64 -10.79 -14.62
CA PRO A 180 1.95 -11.56 -13.39
C PRO A 180 3.24 -12.39 -13.47
N ALA A 181 3.58 -12.93 -14.64
CA ALA A 181 4.82 -13.68 -14.85
C ALA A 181 6.09 -12.85 -14.66
N GLU A 182 6.01 -11.53 -14.83
CA GLU A 182 7.13 -10.58 -14.67
C GLU A 182 7.05 -9.81 -13.32
N ALA A 183 6.11 -10.14 -12.45
CA ALA A 183 5.77 -9.31 -11.29
C ALA A 183 6.95 -9.08 -10.34
N VAL A 184 7.75 -10.10 -10.06
CA VAL A 184 8.95 -10.00 -9.20
C VAL A 184 9.99 -9.09 -9.85
N GLU A 185 10.26 -9.25 -11.14
CA GLU A 185 11.22 -8.43 -11.89
C GLU A 185 10.79 -6.96 -11.91
N ARG A 186 9.50 -6.71 -12.15
CA ARG A 186 8.91 -5.37 -12.16
C ARG A 186 9.03 -4.71 -10.79
N PHE A 187 8.77 -5.45 -9.72
CA PHE A 187 8.97 -4.98 -8.35
C PHE A 187 10.43 -4.62 -8.08
N VAL A 188 11.38 -5.51 -8.41
CA VAL A 188 12.81 -5.28 -8.20
C VAL A 188 13.30 -4.08 -9.01
N ALA A 189 12.85 -3.92 -10.24
CA ALA A 189 13.20 -2.77 -11.08
C ALA A 189 12.68 -1.44 -10.48
N LEU A 190 11.45 -1.42 -9.99
CA LEU A 190 10.87 -0.24 -9.35
C LEU A 190 11.60 0.10 -8.04
N LYS A 191 11.92 -0.90 -7.23
CA LYS A 191 12.69 -0.73 -5.98
C LYS A 191 14.07 -0.14 -6.24
N LYS A 192 14.83 -0.66 -7.22
CA LYS A 192 16.14 -0.12 -7.62
C LYS A 192 16.06 1.33 -8.08
N MET A 193 15.00 1.67 -8.80
CA MET A 193 14.76 3.04 -9.22
C MET A 193 14.56 3.96 -8.01
N ILE A 194 13.74 3.58 -7.02
CA ILE A 194 13.57 4.35 -5.78
C ILE A 194 14.90 4.53 -5.06
N GLU A 195 15.67 3.46 -4.89
CA GLU A 195 16.98 3.49 -4.24
C GLU A 195 17.96 4.46 -4.93
N SER A 196 17.85 4.63 -6.26
CA SER A 196 18.68 5.59 -7.00
C SER A 196 18.36 7.06 -6.72
N TYR A 197 17.19 7.37 -6.18
CA TYR A 197 16.80 8.72 -5.73
C TYR A 197 17.19 8.99 -4.26
N GLU A 198 17.45 7.95 -3.48
CA GLU A 198 17.81 8.07 -2.05
C GLU A 198 19.32 8.21 -1.83
N GLY A 199 20.16 7.83 -2.82
CA GLY A 199 21.63 7.90 -2.81
C GLY A 199 22.15 9.18 -3.38
#